data_93c15f21916dcd484a6765a07489d529
#
_entry.id   93c15f21916dcd484a6765a07489d529
#
_cell.length_a   1.000
_cell.length_b   1.000
_cell.length_c   1.000
_cell.angle_alpha   90.00
_cell.angle_beta   90.00
_cell.angle_gamma   90.00
#
_symmetry.space_group_name_H-M   'P 1'
#
loop_
_entity.id
_entity.type
_entity.pdbx_description
1 polymer ?
#
loop_
_entity_poly.entity_id
_entity_poly.type
_entity_poly.pdbx_seq_one_letter_code
_entity_poly.pdbx_strand_id
1 'polypeptide(L)'
;MSQEPFDFSSTAESDFAPSHAYVSKKTKIEDVTSTAYTFTIVSVAGFILLILFGLDLLPFHSASYTKTLILIVMGVMFAIFFFVGIKSFMELKTLSNAADREEMQFEEICHWFLDTYTAETINADADISDDSDEQNYFLRYEVMRSLLLEKYPKTDASLLDHIIETIYDKIFLA
;
A
#
# COMPACT_ATOMS: atom_id res chain seq x y z
N MET A 1 10.21 37.71 -42.84
CA MET A 1 10.78 37.52 -41.48
C MET A 1 9.58 37.27 -40.54
N SER A 2 9.12 36.03 -40.49
CA SER A 2 7.94 35.62 -39.73
C SER A 2 8.45 35.04 -38.41
N GLN A 3 8.10 35.68 -37.31
CA GLN A 3 8.36 35.18 -35.98
C GLN A 3 7.26 34.16 -35.65
N GLU A 4 7.66 32.91 -35.44
CA GLU A 4 6.78 31.92 -34.84
C GLU A 4 6.61 32.20 -33.34
N PRO A 5 5.40 32.09 -32.79
CA PRO A 5 5.19 32.26 -31.37
C PRO A 5 5.75 31.07 -30.62
N PHE A 6 6.56 31.35 -29.61
CA PHE A 6 7.12 30.38 -28.70
C PHE A 6 6.01 29.74 -27.87
N ASP A 7 5.75 28.47 -28.12
CA ASP A 7 4.72 27.70 -27.41
C ASP A 7 5.22 27.33 -26.01
N PHE A 8 4.68 28.00 -25.00
CA PHE A 8 5.02 27.84 -23.58
C PHE A 8 4.29 26.65 -22.91
N SER A 9 3.51 25.89 -23.68
CA SER A 9 2.61 24.86 -23.12
C SER A 9 3.23 23.45 -23.00
N SER A 10 4.43 23.21 -23.52
CA SER A 10 4.97 21.85 -23.64
C SER A 10 6.00 21.45 -22.55
N THR A 11 6.38 22.37 -21.65
CA THR A 11 7.45 22.09 -20.67
C THR A 11 6.99 22.04 -19.20
N ALA A 12 5.71 22.26 -18.90
CA ALA A 12 5.22 22.33 -17.52
C ALA A 12 4.38 21.12 -17.06
N GLU A 13 4.23 20.09 -17.88
CA GLU A 13 3.27 19.00 -17.61
C GLU A 13 3.88 17.66 -17.17
N SER A 14 5.20 17.59 -16.98
CA SER A 14 5.87 16.32 -16.66
C SER A 14 6.37 16.15 -15.20
N ASP A 15 6.27 17.16 -14.34
CA ASP A 15 6.87 17.07 -12.99
C ASP A 15 5.86 17.05 -11.83
N PHE A 16 4.56 17.14 -12.09
CA PHE A 16 3.56 16.85 -11.05
C PHE A 16 3.07 15.40 -11.19
N ALA A 17 3.95 14.45 -10.90
CA ALA A 17 3.46 13.12 -10.52
C ALA A 17 2.57 13.30 -9.27
N PRO A 18 1.31 12.81 -9.28
CA PRO A 18 0.48 12.89 -8.09
C PRO A 18 1.25 12.21 -6.95
N SER A 19 1.41 12.92 -5.85
CA SER A 19 2.00 12.34 -4.64
C SER A 19 1.15 11.12 -4.27
N HIS A 20 1.64 9.94 -4.60
CA HIS A 20 1.02 8.70 -4.14
C HIS A 20 1.19 8.70 -2.63
N ALA A 21 0.11 9.01 -1.90
CA ALA A 21 0.09 8.87 -0.47
C ALA A 21 0.64 7.47 -0.12
N TYR A 22 1.68 7.43 0.69
CA TYR A 22 2.29 6.17 1.12
C TYR A 22 1.20 5.29 1.75
N VAL A 23 0.86 4.21 1.06
CA VAL A 23 -0.05 3.19 1.59
C VAL A 23 0.83 2.08 2.15
N SER A 24 0.92 2.05 3.47
CA SER A 24 1.65 0.99 4.17
C SER A 24 1.19 -0.39 3.69
N LYS A 25 2.13 -1.31 3.51
CA LYS A 25 1.82 -2.71 3.21
C LYS A 25 0.92 -3.34 4.28
N LYS A 26 0.96 -2.82 5.51
CA LYS A 26 0.04 -3.23 6.60
C LYS A 26 -1.43 -2.98 6.25
N THR A 27 -1.77 -1.83 5.65
CA THR A 27 -3.15 -1.54 5.22
C THR A 27 -3.61 -2.51 4.13
N LYS A 28 -2.72 -2.85 3.18
CA LYS A 28 -3.03 -3.87 2.17
C LYS A 28 -3.24 -5.26 2.78
N ILE A 29 -2.51 -5.60 3.82
CA ILE A 29 -2.68 -6.86 4.56
C ILE A 29 -4.06 -6.92 5.20
N GLU A 30 -4.53 -5.85 5.82
CA GLU A 30 -5.86 -5.79 6.43
C GLU A 30 -6.98 -6.01 5.41
N ASP A 31 -6.88 -5.36 4.24
CA ASP A 31 -7.85 -5.52 3.15
C ASP A 31 -7.87 -6.94 2.61
N VAL A 32 -6.70 -7.52 2.34
CA VAL A 32 -6.59 -8.91 1.84
C VAL A 32 -7.05 -9.90 2.90
N THR A 33 -6.76 -9.65 4.18
CA THR A 33 -7.21 -10.46 5.32
C THR A 33 -8.72 -10.48 5.39
N SER A 34 -9.36 -9.31 5.39
CA SER A 34 -10.82 -9.20 5.43
C SER A 34 -11.46 -9.93 4.25
N THR A 35 -10.93 -9.77 3.04
CA THR A 35 -11.38 -10.45 1.83
C THR A 35 -11.25 -11.97 1.97
N ALA A 36 -10.07 -12.47 2.40
CA ALA A 36 -9.80 -13.90 2.55
C ALA A 36 -10.80 -14.55 3.52
N TYR A 37 -10.99 -13.95 4.70
CA TYR A 37 -11.94 -14.47 5.69
C TYR A 37 -13.39 -14.43 5.18
N THR A 38 -13.81 -13.32 4.59
CA THR A 38 -15.19 -13.17 4.10
C THR A 38 -15.52 -14.21 3.04
N PHE A 39 -14.69 -14.35 2.01
CA PHE A 39 -14.94 -15.33 0.95
C PHE A 39 -14.87 -16.78 1.45
N THR A 40 -13.95 -17.07 2.38
CA THR A 40 -13.84 -18.41 2.95
C THR A 40 -15.06 -18.76 3.82
N ILE A 41 -15.48 -17.86 4.72
CA ILE A 41 -16.65 -18.10 5.59
C ILE A 41 -17.92 -18.26 4.76
N VAL A 42 -18.15 -17.36 3.78
CA VAL A 42 -19.32 -17.43 2.90
C VAL A 42 -19.33 -18.71 2.09
N SER A 43 -18.19 -19.15 1.55
CA SER A 43 -18.12 -20.39 0.78
C SER A 43 -18.37 -21.63 1.64
N VAL A 44 -17.76 -21.70 2.83
CA VAL A 44 -17.97 -22.83 3.75
C VAL A 44 -19.43 -22.91 4.21
N ALA A 45 -20.01 -21.78 4.64
CA ALA A 45 -21.42 -21.71 5.01
C ALA A 45 -22.34 -22.10 3.85
N GLY A 46 -22.03 -21.62 2.64
CA GLY A 46 -22.75 -21.95 1.42
C GLY A 46 -22.68 -23.44 1.07
N PHE A 47 -21.52 -24.08 1.20
CA PHE A 47 -21.39 -25.54 1.00
C PHE A 47 -22.17 -26.32 2.03
N ILE A 48 -22.17 -25.92 3.30
CA ILE A 48 -22.99 -26.58 4.34
C ILE A 48 -24.47 -26.51 3.96
N LEU A 49 -24.96 -25.31 3.58
CA LEU A 49 -26.36 -25.16 3.15
C LEU A 49 -26.69 -25.99 1.91
N LEU A 50 -25.80 -26.11 0.92
CA LEU A 50 -25.99 -26.94 -0.26
C LEU A 50 -26.07 -28.43 0.09
N ILE A 51 -25.23 -28.89 1.03
CA ILE A 51 -25.29 -30.29 1.50
C ILE A 51 -26.63 -30.56 2.20
N LEU A 52 -27.07 -29.67 3.08
CA LEU A 52 -28.37 -29.81 3.76
C LEU A 52 -29.54 -29.82 2.77
N PHE A 53 -29.47 -28.95 1.73
CA PHE A 53 -30.47 -28.90 0.66
C PHE A 53 -30.41 -30.15 -0.20
N GLY A 54 -29.23 -30.68 -0.51
CA GLY A 54 -29.04 -31.90 -1.29
C GLY A 54 -29.58 -33.14 -0.58
N LEU A 55 -29.45 -33.18 0.75
CA LEU A 55 -29.94 -34.27 1.61
C LEU A 55 -31.44 -34.18 1.96
N ASP A 56 -32.19 -33.23 1.39
CA ASP A 56 -33.59 -32.96 1.69
C ASP A 56 -33.90 -32.67 3.18
N LEU A 57 -32.90 -32.17 3.92
CA LEU A 57 -33.09 -31.76 5.31
C LEU A 57 -33.82 -30.41 5.43
N LEU A 58 -33.85 -29.62 4.35
CA LEU A 58 -34.57 -28.37 4.32
C LEU A 58 -36.01 -28.56 3.82
N PRO A 59 -37.02 -27.88 4.39
CA PRO A 59 -38.44 -28.07 4.07
C PRO A 59 -38.86 -27.48 2.71
N PHE A 60 -37.95 -27.39 1.75
CA PHE A 60 -38.23 -26.87 0.42
C PHE A 60 -38.47 -28.02 -0.57
N HIS A 61 -39.74 -28.19 -0.96
CA HIS A 61 -40.12 -29.18 -2.00
C HIS A 61 -39.92 -28.56 -3.37
N SER A 62 -38.83 -28.90 -4.03
CA SER A 62 -38.54 -28.49 -5.42
C SER A 62 -38.63 -29.69 -6.37
N ALA A 63 -39.06 -29.45 -7.61
CA ALA A 63 -39.00 -30.47 -8.64
C ALA A 63 -37.57 -30.97 -8.82
N SER A 64 -37.39 -32.27 -9.06
CA SER A 64 -36.05 -32.91 -9.09
C SER A 64 -35.06 -32.21 -10.07
N TYR A 65 -35.57 -31.75 -11.21
CA TYR A 65 -34.74 -31.01 -12.18
C TYR A 65 -34.25 -29.66 -11.62
N THR A 66 -35.13 -28.90 -11.01
CA THR A 66 -34.80 -27.58 -10.41
C THR A 66 -33.78 -27.72 -9.27
N LYS A 67 -33.93 -28.75 -8.44
CA LYS A 67 -33.00 -29.10 -7.38
C LYS A 67 -31.59 -29.34 -7.91
N THR A 68 -31.47 -30.18 -8.96
CA THR A 68 -30.18 -30.48 -9.58
C THR A 68 -29.52 -29.24 -10.18
N LEU A 69 -30.29 -28.41 -10.86
CA LEU A 69 -29.79 -27.16 -11.45
C LEU A 69 -29.26 -26.18 -10.38
N ILE A 70 -30.00 -25.99 -9.28
CA ILE A 70 -29.58 -25.19 -8.16
C ILE A 70 -28.28 -25.71 -7.56
N LEU A 71 -28.18 -27.01 -7.31
CA LEU A 71 -26.97 -27.61 -6.73
C LEU A 71 -25.75 -27.41 -7.62
N ILE A 72 -25.90 -27.53 -8.95
CA ILE A 72 -24.77 -27.31 -9.88
C ILE A 72 -24.35 -25.83 -9.88
N VAL A 73 -25.30 -24.91 -10.10
CA VAL A 73 -25.00 -23.50 -10.25
C VAL A 73 -24.40 -22.92 -8.95
N MET A 74 -25.07 -23.17 -7.82
CA MET A 74 -24.61 -22.69 -6.53
C MET A 74 -23.34 -23.40 -6.08
N GLY A 75 -23.16 -24.68 -6.39
CA GLY A 75 -21.96 -25.45 -6.11
C GLY A 75 -20.73 -24.84 -6.81
N VAL A 76 -20.87 -24.55 -8.11
CA VAL A 76 -19.79 -23.87 -8.88
C VAL A 76 -19.49 -22.49 -8.32
N MET A 77 -20.50 -21.71 -7.98
CA MET A 77 -20.33 -20.38 -7.43
C MET A 77 -19.55 -20.42 -6.09
N PHE A 78 -19.94 -21.30 -5.16
CA PHE A 78 -19.23 -21.42 -3.89
C PHE A 78 -17.83 -22.02 -4.04
N ALA A 79 -17.61 -22.90 -5.03
CA ALA A 79 -16.27 -23.38 -5.36
C ALA A 79 -15.35 -22.25 -5.84
N ILE A 80 -15.86 -21.32 -6.64
CA ILE A 80 -15.11 -20.12 -7.05
C ILE A 80 -14.78 -19.25 -5.84
N PHE A 81 -15.74 -18.98 -4.96
CA PHE A 81 -15.50 -18.19 -3.74
C PHE A 81 -14.46 -18.84 -2.83
N PHE A 82 -14.51 -20.14 -2.68
CA PHE A 82 -13.53 -20.89 -1.90
C PHE A 82 -12.13 -20.78 -2.51
N PHE A 83 -12.01 -20.91 -3.82
CA PHE A 83 -10.74 -20.75 -4.53
C PHE A 83 -10.17 -19.32 -4.36
N VAL A 84 -11.01 -18.29 -4.46
CA VAL A 84 -10.62 -16.89 -4.22
C VAL A 84 -10.13 -16.72 -2.78
N GLY A 85 -10.84 -17.27 -1.80
CA GLY A 85 -10.43 -17.25 -0.40
C GLY A 85 -9.04 -17.86 -0.18
N ILE A 86 -8.80 -19.07 -0.71
CA ILE A 86 -7.49 -19.73 -0.60
C ILE A 86 -6.37 -18.90 -1.26
N LYS A 87 -6.62 -18.37 -2.46
CA LYS A 87 -5.65 -17.52 -3.15
C LYS A 87 -5.30 -16.28 -2.31
N SER A 88 -6.30 -15.64 -1.71
CA SER A 88 -6.08 -14.48 -0.83
C SER A 88 -5.24 -14.83 0.41
N PHE A 89 -5.42 -16.02 1.01
CA PHE A 89 -4.56 -16.47 2.10
C PHE A 89 -3.11 -16.70 1.68
N MET A 90 -2.87 -17.20 0.47
CA MET A 90 -1.51 -17.36 -0.06
C MET A 90 -0.85 -16.01 -0.31
N GLU A 91 -1.59 -15.06 -0.83
CA GLU A 91 -1.12 -13.68 -1.05
C GLU A 91 -0.79 -12.97 0.27
N LEU A 92 -1.61 -13.19 1.30
CA LEU A 92 -1.42 -12.65 2.63
C LEU A 92 -0.05 -13.00 3.22
N LYS A 93 0.38 -14.26 3.08
CA LYS A 93 1.67 -14.72 3.57
C LYS A 93 2.84 -13.99 2.87
N THR A 94 2.70 -13.72 1.59
CA THR A 94 3.73 -13.01 0.81
C THR A 94 3.77 -11.53 1.20
N LEU A 95 2.61 -10.90 1.37
CA LEU A 95 2.48 -9.51 1.80
C LEU A 95 3.00 -9.30 3.22
N SER A 96 2.72 -10.21 4.16
CA SER A 96 3.22 -10.13 5.53
C SER A 96 4.76 -10.11 5.55
N ASN A 97 5.41 -11.06 4.86
CA ASN A 97 6.86 -11.08 4.77
C ASN A 97 7.46 -9.82 4.12
N ALA A 98 6.73 -9.22 3.17
CA ALA A 98 7.17 -7.98 2.53
C ALA A 98 6.99 -6.76 3.44
N ALA A 99 5.93 -6.73 4.25
CA ALA A 99 5.68 -5.68 5.24
C ALA A 99 6.73 -5.71 6.37
N ASP A 100 7.04 -6.91 6.89
CA ASP A 100 8.04 -7.06 7.94
C ASP A 100 9.42 -6.57 7.47
N ARG A 101 9.79 -6.86 6.21
CA ARG A 101 11.04 -6.36 5.63
C ARG A 101 11.05 -4.83 5.46
N GLU A 102 9.94 -4.26 5.04
CA GLU A 102 9.81 -2.82 4.87
C GLU A 102 9.89 -2.09 6.22
N GLU A 103 9.25 -2.65 7.26
CA GLU A 103 9.32 -2.12 8.62
C GLU A 103 10.75 -2.18 9.19
N MET A 104 11.43 -3.31 9.04
CA MET A 104 12.84 -3.43 9.44
C MET A 104 13.73 -2.44 8.70
N GLN A 105 13.54 -2.29 7.39
CA GLN A 105 14.29 -1.34 6.58
C GLN A 105 14.00 0.11 6.99
N PHE A 106 12.75 0.45 7.27
CA PHE A 106 12.34 1.75 7.77
C PHE A 106 13.02 2.08 9.10
N GLU A 107 12.97 1.15 10.07
CA GLU A 107 13.61 1.34 11.38
C GLU A 107 15.13 1.49 11.26
N GLU A 108 15.77 0.64 10.46
CA GLU A 108 17.23 0.70 10.22
C GLU A 108 17.64 2.06 9.65
N ILE A 109 16.94 2.53 8.63
CA ILE A 109 17.26 3.80 7.97
C ILE A 109 17.01 4.98 8.92
N CYS A 110 15.88 5.00 9.63
CA CYS A 110 15.56 6.05 10.59
C CYS A 110 16.61 6.12 11.71
N HIS A 111 16.98 4.96 12.28
CA HIS A 111 17.96 4.90 13.36
C HIS A 111 19.33 5.37 12.88
N TRP A 112 19.81 4.85 11.74
CA TRP A 112 21.07 5.29 11.17
C TRP A 112 21.11 6.81 10.92
N PHE A 113 20.04 7.39 10.37
CA PHE A 113 20.01 8.81 10.04
C PHE A 113 20.05 9.66 11.31
N LEU A 114 19.23 9.32 12.31
CA LEU A 114 19.17 10.04 13.60
C LEU A 114 20.47 9.93 14.41
N ASP A 115 21.21 8.83 14.25
CA ASP A 115 22.52 8.66 14.90
C ASP A 115 23.63 9.44 14.18
N THR A 116 23.46 9.70 12.88
CA THR A 116 24.52 10.28 12.05
C THR A 116 24.36 11.81 11.88
N TYR A 117 23.12 12.28 11.78
CA TYR A 117 22.82 13.68 11.48
C TYR A 117 22.00 14.35 12.58
N THR A 118 22.33 15.63 12.85
CA THR A 118 21.60 16.48 13.78
C THR A 118 20.91 17.62 13.02
N ALA A 119 19.97 18.32 13.70
CA ALA A 119 19.32 19.51 13.13
C ALA A 119 20.33 20.56 12.65
N GLU A 120 21.44 20.70 13.38
CA GLU A 120 22.48 21.69 13.07
C GLU A 120 23.24 21.33 11.78
N THR A 121 23.58 20.06 11.59
CA THR A 121 24.26 19.59 10.38
C THR A 121 23.38 19.73 9.15
N ILE A 122 22.10 19.36 9.25
CA ILE A 122 21.15 19.48 8.15
C ILE A 122 20.91 20.96 7.79
N ASN A 123 20.80 21.85 8.78
CA ASN A 123 20.62 23.27 8.54
C ASN A 123 21.86 23.92 7.90
N ALA A 124 23.06 23.45 8.26
CA ALA A 124 24.31 23.92 7.65
C ALA A 124 24.42 23.49 6.18
N ASP A 125 24.09 22.24 5.87
CA ASP A 125 24.12 21.71 4.52
C ASP A 125 23.00 22.29 3.62
N ALA A 126 21.88 22.67 4.22
CA ALA A 126 20.76 23.31 3.53
C ALA A 126 20.95 24.81 3.27
N ASP A 127 22.06 25.42 3.74
CA ASP A 127 22.34 26.85 3.63
C ASP A 127 21.13 27.72 4.03
N ILE A 128 20.53 27.38 5.18
CA ILE A 128 19.30 28.02 5.65
C ILE A 128 19.58 29.48 5.97
N SER A 129 18.95 30.37 5.20
CA SER A 129 18.85 31.78 5.43
C SER A 129 17.57 32.14 6.22
N ASP A 130 17.43 33.39 6.62
CA ASP A 130 16.27 33.90 7.37
C ASP A 130 14.98 33.99 6.53
N ASP A 131 14.82 33.05 5.57
CA ASP A 131 13.68 32.93 4.66
C ASP A 131 12.46 32.28 5.34
N SER A 132 11.36 32.19 4.61
CA SER A 132 10.10 31.65 5.15
C SER A 132 10.24 30.19 5.61
N ASP A 133 9.48 29.80 6.64
CA ASP A 133 9.46 28.45 7.18
C ASP A 133 9.18 27.37 6.11
N GLU A 134 8.39 27.71 5.10
CA GLU A 134 8.08 26.82 3.98
C GLU A 134 9.30 26.57 3.09
N GLN A 135 10.10 27.58 2.77
CA GLN A 135 11.33 27.41 1.98
C GLN A 135 12.35 26.59 2.76
N ASN A 136 12.50 26.86 4.05
CA ASN A 136 13.40 26.11 4.92
C ASN A 136 13.02 24.64 5.01
N TYR A 137 11.71 24.32 5.01
CA TYR A 137 11.22 22.94 4.94
C TYR A 137 11.68 22.24 3.67
N PHE A 138 11.49 22.85 2.50
CA PHE A 138 11.90 22.25 1.23
C PHE A 138 13.40 22.05 1.10
N LEU A 139 14.20 23.00 1.55
CA LEU A 139 15.67 22.91 1.54
C LEU A 139 16.15 21.74 2.42
N ARG A 140 15.63 21.65 3.64
CA ARG A 140 15.93 20.53 4.55
C ARG A 140 15.52 19.19 3.95
N TYR A 141 14.33 19.13 3.35
CA TYR A 141 13.80 17.94 2.71
C TYR A 141 14.73 17.45 1.58
N GLU A 142 15.18 18.36 0.70
CA GLU A 142 16.09 18.01 -0.39
C GLU A 142 17.45 17.51 0.11
N VAL A 143 18.02 18.15 1.13
CA VAL A 143 19.26 17.68 1.75
C VAL A 143 19.08 16.28 2.35
N MET A 144 18.06 16.08 3.16
CA MET A 144 17.77 14.78 3.76
C MET A 144 17.57 13.71 2.70
N ARG A 145 16.83 14.03 1.63
CA ARG A 145 16.60 13.12 0.50
C ARG A 145 17.90 12.75 -0.20
N SER A 146 18.77 13.71 -0.47
CA SER A 146 20.06 13.46 -1.14
C SER A 146 20.97 12.57 -0.29
N LEU A 147 21.06 12.80 1.01
CA LEU A 147 21.85 11.99 1.96
C LEU A 147 21.33 10.55 2.06
N LEU A 148 20.01 10.38 2.09
CA LEU A 148 19.41 9.06 2.12
C LEU A 148 19.60 8.30 0.80
N LEU A 149 19.45 8.96 -0.34
CA LEU A 149 19.65 8.33 -1.66
C LEU A 149 21.11 7.96 -1.91
N GLU A 150 22.07 8.71 -1.38
CA GLU A 150 23.49 8.39 -1.48
C GLU A 150 23.79 7.03 -0.82
N LYS A 151 23.23 6.78 0.36
CA LYS A 151 23.46 5.54 1.11
C LYS A 151 22.50 4.40 0.71
N TYR A 152 21.25 4.72 0.44
CA TYR A 152 20.18 3.76 0.15
C TYR A 152 19.54 4.01 -1.24
N PRO A 153 20.30 3.88 -2.34
CA PRO A 153 19.83 4.26 -3.69
C PRO A 153 18.70 3.36 -4.24
N LYS A 154 18.40 2.25 -3.59
CA LYS A 154 17.37 1.29 -4.02
C LYS A 154 16.08 1.37 -3.20
N THR A 155 15.96 2.34 -2.31
CA THR A 155 14.74 2.53 -1.52
C THR A 155 13.61 3.03 -2.43
N ASP A 156 12.41 2.46 -2.23
CA ASP A 156 11.20 2.92 -2.92
C ASP A 156 10.93 4.39 -2.63
N ALA A 157 10.52 5.15 -3.64
CA ALA A 157 10.34 6.60 -3.51
C ALA A 157 9.28 6.96 -2.45
N SER A 158 8.18 6.21 -2.38
CA SER A 158 7.11 6.47 -1.41
C SER A 158 7.53 6.13 0.01
N LEU A 159 8.34 5.10 0.19
CA LEU A 159 8.93 4.75 1.48
C LEU A 159 9.96 5.79 1.92
N LEU A 160 10.77 6.27 0.97
CA LEU A 160 11.77 7.32 1.22
C LEU A 160 11.12 8.61 1.71
N ASP A 161 10.06 9.06 1.04
CA ASP A 161 9.31 10.25 1.42
C ASP A 161 8.71 10.11 2.83
N HIS A 162 8.17 8.95 3.16
CA HIS A 162 7.64 8.66 4.50
C HIS A 162 8.73 8.64 5.58
N ILE A 163 9.92 8.10 5.26
CA ILE A 163 11.09 8.12 6.14
C ILE A 163 11.51 9.55 6.42
N ILE A 164 11.63 10.38 5.37
CA ILE A 164 12.05 11.78 5.51
C ILE A 164 11.06 12.54 6.39
N GLU A 165 9.76 12.39 6.15
CA GLU A 165 8.71 13.03 6.95
C GLU A 165 8.81 12.63 8.43
N THR A 166 8.97 11.34 8.71
CA THR A 166 9.11 10.84 10.09
C THR A 166 10.38 11.35 10.78
N ILE A 167 11.49 11.41 10.06
CA ILE A 167 12.76 11.92 10.59
C ILE A 167 12.65 13.44 10.82
N TYR A 168 12.03 14.16 9.89
CA TYR A 168 11.81 15.60 10.00
C TYR A 168 11.02 15.95 11.27
N ASP A 169 9.92 15.23 11.51
CA ASP A 169 9.10 15.41 12.71
C ASP A 169 9.92 15.20 13.99
N LYS A 170 10.76 14.18 14.01
CA LYS A 170 11.60 13.87 15.18
C LYS A 170 12.72 14.86 15.43
N ILE A 171 13.28 15.47 14.38
CA ILE A 171 14.43 16.39 14.51
C ILE A 171 13.98 17.83 14.72
N PHE A 172 12.89 18.26 14.05
CA PHE A 172 12.51 19.67 13.98
C PHE A 172 11.20 20.03 14.69
N LEU A 173 10.32 19.05 14.97
CA LEU A 173 9.01 19.28 15.59
C LEU A 173 8.86 18.65 16.99
N ALA A 174 9.84 17.86 17.46
CA ALA A 174 9.82 17.19 18.76
C ALA A 174 10.20 18.11 19.94
#